data_36da022cd437d942a1321aa457063fab
#
_entry.id   36da022cd437d942a1321aa457063fab
#
_cell.length_a   1.000
_cell.length_b   1.000
_cell.length_c   1.000
_cell.angle_alpha   90.00
_cell.angle_beta   90.00
_cell.angle_gamma   90.00
#
_symmetry.space_group_name_H-M   'P 1'
#
loop_
_entity.id
_entity.type
_entity.pdbx_description
1 polymer ?
#
loop_
_entity_poly.entity_id
_entity_poly.type
_entity_poly.pdbx_seq_one_letter_code
_entity_poly.pdbx_strand_id
1 'polypeptide(L)'
;MDADTARSRNILEVSDLGIRFGRTVILRGLTFSVPEGAALAIVGPNGSGKTVLLRALIGAIPFEGRVRWAPGVRLGYVPQKLDITRDAPLTGFDLLRAKAALARRQTASPADMLTAVGLPRDAGDQPIGVLSGGQFQRLLVAVALVGDPTVLLLDEPTAGVDEPGQERLNELIHRFQQERGLTVFLISHDLSVVYRHATAVLCLARERHWFGPPKEILTPDRLRDVYGAPIAFHVHEP
;
A
#
# COMPACT_ATOMS: atom_id res chain seq x y z
N MET A 1 4.97 -14.69 -37.34
CA MET A 1 5.90 -14.81 -36.16
C MET A 1 5.23 -14.02 -35.08
N ASP A 2 4.38 -14.73 -34.34
CA ASP A 2 3.40 -14.18 -33.42
C ASP A 2 4.13 -13.69 -32.15
N ALA A 3 4.03 -12.38 -31.91
CA ALA A 3 4.36 -11.80 -30.62
C ALA A 3 3.20 -12.19 -29.66
N ASP A 4 3.36 -13.33 -29.00
CA ASP A 4 2.51 -13.72 -27.88
C ASP A 4 2.70 -12.68 -26.77
N THR A 5 1.77 -11.74 -26.74
CA THR A 5 1.67 -10.77 -25.64
C THR A 5 1.27 -11.58 -24.43
N ALA A 6 2.24 -11.98 -23.64
CA ALA A 6 2.03 -12.64 -22.37
C ALA A 6 0.98 -11.84 -21.59
N ARG A 7 -0.27 -12.31 -21.56
CA ARG A 7 -1.34 -11.75 -20.75
C ARG A 7 -0.88 -11.84 -19.31
N SER A 8 -0.38 -10.75 -18.75
CA SER A 8 0.00 -10.69 -17.34
C SER A 8 -1.22 -11.13 -16.52
N ARG A 9 -1.03 -12.17 -15.70
CA ARG A 9 -2.09 -12.74 -14.88
C ARG A 9 -2.55 -11.68 -13.89
N ASN A 10 -3.86 -11.43 -13.81
CA ASN A 10 -4.41 -10.56 -12.78
C ASN A 10 -4.24 -11.21 -11.41
N ILE A 11 -3.62 -10.48 -10.48
CA ILE A 11 -3.52 -10.89 -9.07
C ILE A 11 -4.78 -10.53 -8.30
N LEU A 12 -5.50 -9.48 -8.73
CA LEU A 12 -6.76 -9.03 -8.17
C LEU A 12 -7.75 -8.68 -9.27
N GLU A 13 -8.99 -9.12 -9.09
CA GLU A 13 -10.14 -8.67 -9.86
C GLU A 13 -11.24 -8.17 -8.92
N VAL A 14 -11.72 -6.97 -9.17
CA VAL A 14 -12.80 -6.31 -8.44
C VAL A 14 -13.93 -6.02 -9.42
N SER A 15 -15.16 -6.42 -9.07
CA SER A 15 -16.34 -6.23 -9.90
C SER A 15 -17.47 -5.68 -9.06
N ASP A 16 -17.96 -4.50 -9.45
CA ASP A 16 -19.12 -3.81 -8.85
C ASP A 16 -19.03 -3.69 -7.32
N LEU A 17 -17.81 -3.40 -6.80
CA LEU A 17 -17.60 -3.28 -5.36
C LEU A 17 -18.31 -2.03 -4.83
N GLY A 18 -19.16 -2.23 -3.85
CA GLY A 18 -19.85 -1.21 -3.08
C GLY A 18 -19.57 -1.34 -1.58
N ILE A 19 -19.43 -0.21 -0.89
CA ILE A 19 -19.25 -0.19 0.58
C ILE A 19 -20.15 0.88 1.17
N ARG A 20 -20.88 0.49 2.22
CA ARG A 20 -21.80 1.37 2.95
C ARG A 20 -21.71 1.14 4.46
N PHE A 21 -21.88 2.20 5.22
CA PHE A 21 -22.05 2.14 6.67
C PHE A 21 -23.42 2.74 7.04
N GLY A 22 -24.35 1.89 7.46
CA GLY A 22 -25.73 2.27 7.67
C GLY A 22 -26.35 2.82 6.36
N ARG A 23 -26.74 4.10 6.38
CA ARG A 23 -27.30 4.78 5.18
C ARG A 23 -26.23 5.50 4.33
N THR A 24 -25.02 5.62 4.81
CA THR A 24 -23.96 6.35 4.11
C THR A 24 -23.23 5.43 3.14
N VAL A 25 -23.29 5.73 1.86
CA VAL A 25 -22.51 5.06 0.81
C VAL A 25 -21.10 5.68 0.79
N ILE A 26 -20.09 4.84 0.91
CA ILE A 26 -18.67 5.25 0.84
C ILE A 26 -18.11 5.02 -0.55
N LEU A 27 -18.33 3.82 -1.12
CA LEU A 27 -17.91 3.46 -2.46
C LEU A 27 -19.06 2.78 -3.19
N ARG A 28 -19.16 2.98 -4.50
CA ARG A 28 -20.20 2.37 -5.34
C ARG A 28 -19.63 1.95 -6.69
N GLY A 29 -19.90 0.70 -7.08
CA GLY A 29 -19.69 0.24 -8.45
C GLY A 29 -18.24 0.19 -8.90
N LEU A 30 -17.26 0.04 -7.97
CA LEU A 30 -15.86 -0.07 -8.36
C LEU A 30 -15.60 -1.34 -9.14
N THR A 31 -15.03 -1.19 -10.35
CA THR A 31 -14.63 -2.31 -11.19
C THR A 31 -13.24 -2.03 -11.75
N PHE A 32 -12.27 -2.87 -11.43
CA PHE A 32 -10.89 -2.78 -11.92
C PHE A 32 -10.16 -4.12 -11.73
N SER A 33 -9.02 -4.26 -12.39
CA SER A 33 -8.15 -5.43 -12.23
C SER A 33 -6.69 -4.99 -12.11
N VAL A 34 -5.92 -5.73 -11.31
CA VAL A 34 -4.50 -5.43 -11.07
C VAL A 34 -3.66 -6.60 -11.51
N PRO A 35 -2.71 -6.40 -12.43
CA PRO A 35 -1.74 -7.42 -12.82
C PRO A 35 -0.79 -7.78 -11.68
N GLU A 36 -0.26 -9.00 -11.72
CA GLU A 36 0.82 -9.43 -10.83
C GLU A 36 2.08 -8.56 -11.05
N GLY A 37 2.76 -8.19 -9.97
CA GLY A 37 3.94 -7.32 -10.01
C GLY A 37 3.64 -5.83 -10.24
N ALA A 38 2.37 -5.43 -10.39
CA ALA A 38 2.00 -4.03 -10.57
C ALA A 38 2.16 -3.20 -9.29
N ALA A 39 2.39 -1.90 -9.45
CA ALA A 39 2.28 -0.90 -8.39
C ALA A 39 1.00 -0.08 -8.61
N LEU A 40 -0.05 -0.37 -7.84
CA LEU A 40 -1.29 0.39 -7.86
C LEU A 40 -1.25 1.50 -6.81
N ALA A 41 -1.27 2.75 -7.24
CA ALA A 41 -1.50 3.87 -6.34
C ALA A 41 -3.00 4.17 -6.20
N ILE A 42 -3.45 4.40 -4.97
CA ILE A 42 -4.81 4.81 -4.64
C ILE A 42 -4.76 6.24 -4.15
N VAL A 43 -5.33 7.16 -4.91
CA VAL A 43 -5.30 8.61 -4.65
C VAL A 43 -6.70 9.17 -4.50
N GLY A 44 -6.81 10.36 -3.92
CA GLY A 44 -8.09 11.05 -3.72
C GLY A 44 -8.11 11.85 -2.42
N PRO A 45 -9.09 12.75 -2.24
CA PRO A 45 -9.19 13.58 -1.05
C PRO A 45 -9.43 12.77 0.23
N ASN A 46 -9.26 13.42 1.37
CA ASN A 46 -9.60 12.81 2.66
C ASN A 46 -11.09 12.45 2.71
N GLY A 47 -11.40 11.27 3.24
CA GLY A 47 -12.78 10.77 3.28
C GLY A 47 -13.31 10.17 1.97
N SER A 48 -12.51 10.05 0.90
CA SER A 48 -12.93 9.42 -0.35
C SER A 48 -13.05 7.89 -0.29
N GLY A 49 -12.68 7.26 0.83
CA GLY A 49 -12.83 5.82 1.01
C GLY A 49 -11.56 4.98 0.75
N LYS A 50 -10.38 5.59 0.59
CA LYS A 50 -9.11 4.89 0.29
C LYS A 50 -8.79 3.78 1.30
N THR A 51 -8.69 4.11 2.59
CA THR A 51 -8.48 3.16 3.69
C THR A 51 -9.60 2.12 3.78
N VAL A 52 -10.85 2.57 3.56
CA VAL A 52 -12.02 1.69 3.57
C VAL A 52 -11.92 0.65 2.47
N LEU A 53 -11.48 1.04 1.26
CA LEU A 53 -11.21 0.11 0.17
C LEU A 53 -10.14 -0.92 0.56
N LEU A 54 -8.98 -0.50 1.07
CA LEU A 54 -7.95 -1.47 1.50
C LEU A 54 -8.47 -2.45 2.53
N ARG A 55 -9.26 -1.97 3.51
CA ARG A 55 -9.87 -2.85 4.53
C ARG A 55 -10.87 -3.85 3.92
N ALA A 56 -11.61 -3.47 2.90
CA ALA A 56 -12.48 -4.39 2.17
C ALA A 56 -11.68 -5.43 1.39
N LEU A 57 -10.62 -5.01 0.70
CA LEU A 57 -9.76 -5.91 -0.07
C LEU A 57 -9.08 -6.98 0.79
N ILE A 58 -8.70 -6.66 2.04
CA ILE A 58 -8.15 -7.64 2.98
C ILE A 58 -9.23 -8.45 3.74
N GLY A 59 -10.52 -8.21 3.47
CA GLY A 59 -11.63 -8.90 4.11
C GLY A 59 -11.93 -8.44 5.55
N ALA A 60 -11.41 -7.26 5.98
CA ALA A 60 -11.61 -6.73 7.33
C ALA A 60 -12.97 -6.05 7.54
N ILE A 61 -13.68 -5.71 6.46
CA ILE A 61 -15.02 -5.12 6.50
C ILE A 61 -15.91 -5.73 5.40
N PRO A 62 -17.24 -5.76 5.61
CA PRO A 62 -18.17 -6.24 4.59
C PRO A 62 -18.25 -5.27 3.39
N PHE A 63 -18.56 -5.83 2.21
CA PHE A 63 -18.75 -5.10 0.97
C PHE A 63 -19.81 -5.82 0.11
N GLU A 64 -20.37 -5.10 -0.85
CA GLU A 64 -21.22 -5.60 -1.94
C GLU A 64 -20.36 -5.83 -3.19
N GLY A 65 -20.83 -6.68 -4.12
CA GLY A 65 -20.08 -7.01 -5.35
C GLY A 65 -19.09 -8.17 -5.14
N ARG A 66 -17.97 -8.16 -5.88
CA ARG A 66 -17.02 -9.27 -5.86
C ARG A 66 -15.58 -8.77 -5.81
N VAL A 67 -14.80 -9.37 -4.92
CA VAL A 67 -13.33 -9.22 -4.84
C VAL A 67 -12.73 -10.61 -4.99
N ARG A 68 -11.87 -10.81 -5.96
CA ARG A 68 -11.24 -12.10 -6.22
C ARG A 68 -9.72 -11.93 -6.32
N TRP A 69 -9.03 -12.46 -5.36
CA TRP A 69 -7.58 -12.63 -5.40
C TRP A 69 -7.21 -13.89 -6.17
N ALA A 70 -6.09 -13.88 -6.88
CA ALA A 70 -5.55 -15.08 -7.50
C ALA A 70 -5.23 -16.15 -6.45
N PRO A 71 -5.30 -17.45 -6.80
CA PRO A 71 -4.92 -18.52 -5.88
C PRO A 71 -3.49 -18.36 -5.35
N GLY A 72 -3.31 -18.60 -4.06
CA GLY A 72 -1.99 -18.54 -3.40
C GLY A 72 -1.52 -17.13 -3.02
N VAL A 73 -2.33 -16.10 -3.21
CA VAL A 73 -2.02 -14.73 -2.76
C VAL A 73 -1.83 -14.70 -1.25
N ARG A 74 -0.76 -14.03 -0.82
CA ARG A 74 -0.45 -13.74 0.57
C ARG A 74 -0.35 -12.24 0.74
N LEU A 75 -1.13 -11.69 1.68
CA LEU A 75 -1.24 -10.26 1.90
C LEU A 75 -0.35 -9.81 3.06
N GLY A 76 0.48 -8.80 2.82
CA GLY A 76 1.08 -7.95 3.84
C GLY A 76 0.32 -6.64 3.92
N TYR A 77 0.07 -6.12 5.12
CA TYR A 77 -0.65 -4.87 5.30
C TYR A 77 0.04 -3.97 6.32
N VAL A 78 0.28 -2.74 5.94
CA VAL A 78 0.74 -1.64 6.80
C VAL A 78 -0.41 -0.66 6.94
N PRO A 79 -1.04 -0.57 8.11
CA PRO A 79 -2.12 0.38 8.36
C PRO A 79 -1.58 1.81 8.56
N GLN A 80 -2.40 2.81 8.26
CA GLN A 80 -2.10 4.23 8.52
C GLN A 80 -1.83 4.50 10.00
N LYS A 81 -2.59 3.85 10.88
CA LYS A 81 -2.41 3.89 12.33
C LYS A 81 -2.41 2.48 12.88
N LEU A 82 -1.46 2.20 13.74
CA LEU A 82 -1.47 0.98 14.51
C LEU A 82 -2.19 1.26 15.83
N ASP A 83 -3.13 0.39 16.22
CA ASP A 83 -3.86 0.50 17.51
C ASP A 83 -2.97 0.08 18.71
N ILE A 84 -1.66 0.22 18.56
CA ILE A 84 -0.67 0.02 19.64
C ILE A 84 -0.12 1.39 20.00
N THR A 85 -0.27 1.78 21.26
CA THR A 85 0.34 3.01 21.74
C THR A 85 1.85 2.87 21.69
N ARG A 86 2.56 3.89 21.23
CA ARG A 86 4.04 3.85 21.18
C ARG A 86 4.67 3.74 22.57
N ASP A 87 3.93 4.03 23.62
CA ASP A 87 4.34 3.87 25.02
C ASP A 87 4.24 2.42 25.51
N ALA A 88 3.70 1.50 24.71
CA ALA A 88 3.70 0.09 25.05
C ALA A 88 5.14 -0.43 25.21
N PRO A 89 5.43 -1.23 26.25
CA PRO A 89 6.76 -1.79 26.48
C PRO A 89 7.05 -2.96 25.51
N LEU A 90 6.96 -2.67 24.22
CA LEU A 90 7.20 -3.62 23.12
C LEU A 90 8.42 -3.19 22.34
N THR A 91 9.23 -4.15 21.95
CA THR A 91 10.38 -3.95 21.06
C THR A 91 10.05 -4.26 19.61
N GLY A 92 10.91 -3.85 18.68
CA GLY A 92 10.79 -4.24 17.28
C GLY A 92 10.79 -5.75 17.08
N PHE A 93 11.63 -6.47 17.85
CA PHE A 93 11.68 -7.93 17.80
C PHE A 93 10.41 -8.59 18.35
N ASP A 94 9.75 -8.00 19.34
CA ASP A 94 8.47 -8.54 19.83
C ASP A 94 7.39 -8.51 18.75
N LEU A 95 7.29 -7.42 17.99
CA LEU A 95 6.36 -7.31 16.87
C LEU A 95 6.68 -8.32 15.76
N LEU A 96 7.95 -8.45 15.39
CA LEU A 96 8.37 -9.39 14.35
C LEU A 96 8.14 -10.84 14.75
N ARG A 97 8.47 -11.22 16.01
CA ARG A 97 8.26 -12.57 16.56
C ARG A 97 6.78 -12.89 16.68
N ALA A 98 5.96 -11.96 17.17
CA ALA A 98 4.51 -12.14 17.25
C ALA A 98 3.90 -12.40 15.86
N LYS A 99 4.31 -11.63 14.85
CA LYS A 99 3.87 -11.83 13.48
C LYS A 99 4.38 -13.15 12.90
N ALA A 100 5.65 -13.52 13.16
CA ALA A 100 6.23 -14.78 12.69
C ALA A 100 5.52 -16.00 13.28
N ALA A 101 5.10 -15.94 14.55
CA ALA A 101 4.34 -17.01 15.18
C ALA A 101 2.96 -17.27 14.52
N LEU A 102 2.39 -16.25 13.87
CA LEU A 102 1.14 -16.36 13.11
C LEU A 102 1.36 -16.74 11.64
N ALA A 103 2.58 -16.69 11.15
CA ALA A 103 2.88 -16.97 9.76
C ALA A 103 2.80 -18.48 9.47
N ARG A 104 2.15 -18.84 8.37
CA ARG A 104 2.03 -20.24 7.91
C ARG A 104 3.28 -20.77 7.21
N ARG A 105 4.24 -19.91 6.92
CA ARG A 105 5.50 -20.24 6.23
C ARG A 105 6.67 -19.79 7.07
N GLN A 106 7.77 -20.53 6.96
CA GLN A 106 9.03 -20.12 7.55
C GLN A 106 9.49 -18.84 6.87
N THR A 107 9.84 -17.83 7.66
CA THR A 107 10.30 -16.53 7.21
C THR A 107 11.76 -16.34 7.55
N ALA A 108 12.40 -15.35 6.95
CA ALA A 108 13.72 -14.88 7.38
C ALA A 108 13.70 -14.56 8.88
N SER A 109 14.88 -14.61 9.52
CA SER A 109 14.97 -14.25 10.94
C SER A 109 14.51 -12.80 11.18
N PRO A 110 14.01 -12.46 12.39
CA PRO A 110 13.66 -11.08 12.73
C PRO A 110 14.79 -10.08 12.45
N ALA A 111 16.04 -10.48 12.67
CA ALA A 111 17.21 -9.64 12.40
C ALA A 111 17.43 -9.41 10.90
N ASP A 112 17.21 -10.45 10.06
CA ASP A 112 17.32 -10.31 8.62
C ASP A 112 16.19 -9.45 8.05
N MET A 113 14.99 -9.53 8.65
CA MET A 113 13.86 -8.66 8.29
C MET A 113 14.17 -7.18 8.55
N LEU A 114 14.81 -6.84 9.68
CA LEU A 114 15.26 -5.47 9.96
C LEU A 114 16.31 -5.00 8.93
N THR A 115 17.29 -5.85 8.64
CA THR A 115 18.31 -5.55 7.63
C THR A 115 17.70 -5.31 6.26
N ALA A 116 16.70 -6.11 5.86
CA ALA A 116 16.01 -5.97 4.56
C ALA A 116 15.33 -4.59 4.39
N VAL A 117 14.84 -4.00 5.50
CA VAL A 117 14.24 -2.66 5.49
C VAL A 117 15.22 -1.54 5.82
N GLY A 118 16.52 -1.83 5.87
CA GLY A 118 17.57 -0.85 6.15
C GLY A 118 17.57 -0.35 7.59
N LEU A 119 17.12 -1.17 8.55
CA LEU A 119 17.25 -0.92 9.98
C LEU A 119 18.45 -1.69 10.55
N PRO A 120 19.23 -1.08 11.45
CA PRO A 120 20.27 -1.80 12.16
C PRO A 120 19.64 -2.83 13.12
N ARG A 121 20.37 -3.91 13.41
CA ARG A 121 19.85 -5.02 14.24
C ARG A 121 19.46 -4.59 15.64
N ASP A 122 20.22 -3.69 16.24
CA ASP A 122 19.97 -3.15 17.57
C ASP A 122 18.68 -2.31 17.67
N ALA A 123 18.16 -1.80 16.54
CA ALA A 123 16.83 -1.19 16.51
C ALA A 123 15.72 -2.19 16.88
N GLY A 124 15.97 -3.49 16.71
CA GLY A 124 15.03 -4.53 17.10
C GLY A 124 14.87 -4.71 18.61
N ASP A 125 15.90 -4.40 19.39
CA ASP A 125 15.89 -4.49 20.86
C ASP A 125 15.34 -3.20 21.51
N GLN A 126 15.22 -2.13 20.75
CA GLN A 126 14.72 -0.86 21.26
C GLN A 126 13.20 -0.87 21.43
N PRO A 127 12.66 -0.23 22.49
CA PRO A 127 11.22 0.04 22.58
C PRO A 127 10.72 0.79 21.35
N ILE A 128 9.56 0.41 20.83
CA ILE A 128 9.00 1.04 19.63
C ILE A 128 8.75 2.56 19.78
N GLY A 129 8.58 3.03 21.02
CA GLY A 129 8.40 4.43 21.35
C GLY A 129 9.61 5.32 21.09
N VAL A 130 10.83 4.78 21.16
CA VAL A 130 12.07 5.56 20.96
C VAL A 130 12.52 5.59 19.49
N LEU A 131 11.93 4.76 18.63
CA LEU A 131 12.23 4.79 17.21
C LEU A 131 11.77 6.10 16.56
N SER A 132 12.56 6.66 15.65
CA SER A 132 12.10 7.78 14.83
C SER A 132 10.87 7.38 13.99
N GLY A 133 10.11 8.34 13.48
CA GLY A 133 8.96 8.07 12.63
C GLY A 133 9.33 7.17 11.44
N GLY A 134 10.40 7.48 10.73
CA GLY A 134 10.87 6.69 9.60
C GLY A 134 11.40 5.30 9.98
N GLN A 135 12.05 5.16 11.14
CA GLN A 135 12.46 3.84 11.67
C GLN A 135 11.25 2.98 12.00
N PHE A 136 10.25 3.56 12.66
CA PHE A 136 9.02 2.85 13.01
C PHE A 136 8.25 2.43 11.76
N GLN A 137 8.11 3.29 10.75
CA GLN A 137 7.45 2.92 9.50
C GLN A 137 8.19 1.79 8.75
N ARG A 138 9.52 1.83 8.70
CA ARG A 138 10.30 0.71 8.13
C ARG A 138 10.14 -0.59 8.93
N LEU A 139 10.05 -0.51 10.26
CA LEU A 139 9.71 -1.66 11.10
C LEU A 139 8.32 -2.23 10.74
N LEU A 140 7.30 -1.39 10.53
CA LEU A 140 5.97 -1.85 10.12
C LEU A 140 6.00 -2.53 8.75
N VAL A 141 6.80 -2.03 7.81
CA VAL A 141 7.04 -2.71 6.52
C VAL A 141 7.71 -4.07 6.75
N ALA A 142 8.74 -4.15 7.62
CA ALA A 142 9.35 -5.44 7.97
C ALA A 142 8.32 -6.43 8.52
N VAL A 143 7.46 -5.99 9.44
CA VAL A 143 6.36 -6.81 10.00
C VAL A 143 5.39 -7.26 8.91
N ALA A 144 5.04 -6.39 7.96
CA ALA A 144 4.14 -6.74 6.85
C ALA A 144 4.78 -7.75 5.87
N LEU A 145 6.11 -7.75 5.75
CA LEU A 145 6.87 -8.71 4.92
C LEU A 145 7.02 -10.10 5.56
N VAL A 146 6.74 -10.24 6.86
CA VAL A 146 6.73 -11.56 7.51
C VAL A 146 5.67 -12.45 6.90
N GLY A 147 6.03 -13.68 6.56
CA GLY A 147 5.15 -14.63 5.86
C GLY A 147 5.33 -14.62 4.35
N ASP A 148 6.30 -13.88 3.83
CA ASP A 148 6.64 -13.80 2.41
C ASP A 148 5.42 -13.45 1.55
N PRO A 149 4.82 -12.24 1.73
CA PRO A 149 3.66 -11.82 0.98
C PRO A 149 3.95 -11.72 -0.51
N THR A 150 2.93 -11.94 -1.34
CA THR A 150 2.97 -11.66 -2.79
C THR A 150 2.34 -10.30 -3.12
N VAL A 151 1.57 -9.77 -2.18
CA VAL A 151 0.95 -8.44 -2.27
C VAL A 151 1.23 -7.66 -0.99
N LEU A 152 1.66 -6.42 -1.14
CA LEU A 152 1.87 -5.48 -0.05
C LEU A 152 0.89 -4.31 -0.16
N LEU A 153 0.04 -4.13 0.85
CA LEU A 153 -0.90 -3.02 0.94
C LEU A 153 -0.37 -2.01 1.97
N LEU A 154 -0.25 -0.76 1.57
CA LEU A 154 0.35 0.32 2.34
C LEU A 154 -0.64 1.49 2.43
N ASP A 155 -1.11 1.77 3.64
CA ASP A 155 -2.07 2.85 3.90
C ASP A 155 -1.32 4.07 4.45
N GLU A 156 -0.97 5.01 3.58
CA GLU A 156 -0.22 6.24 3.90
C GLU A 156 1.07 5.97 4.72
N PRO A 157 1.98 5.11 4.25
CA PRO A 157 3.12 4.65 5.04
C PRO A 157 4.14 5.75 5.35
N THR A 158 4.06 6.90 4.68
CA THR A 158 4.95 8.05 4.89
C THR A 158 4.38 9.11 5.84
N ALA A 159 3.17 8.91 6.37
CA ALA A 159 2.54 9.87 7.28
C ALA A 159 3.38 10.07 8.56
N GLY A 160 3.70 11.33 8.86
CA GLY A 160 4.51 11.67 10.05
C GLY A 160 6.00 11.34 9.94
N VAL A 161 6.50 11.08 8.74
CA VAL A 161 7.91 10.88 8.43
C VAL A 161 8.47 12.15 7.78
N ASP A 162 9.69 12.54 8.11
CA ASP A 162 10.41 13.64 7.48
C ASP A 162 10.70 13.36 5.99
N GLU A 163 10.88 14.40 5.18
CA GLU A 163 11.03 14.27 3.73
C GLU A 163 12.14 13.28 3.32
N PRO A 164 13.37 13.31 3.89
CA PRO A 164 14.39 12.32 3.57
C PRO A 164 14.01 10.89 3.98
N GLY A 165 13.20 10.73 5.01
CA GLY A 165 12.68 9.43 5.45
C GLY A 165 11.61 8.89 4.52
N GLN A 166 10.75 9.77 3.99
CA GLN A 166 9.73 9.43 3.00
C GLN A 166 10.37 8.91 1.71
N GLU A 167 11.40 9.61 1.20
CA GLU A 167 12.10 9.20 0.00
C GLU A 167 12.74 7.81 0.16
N ARG A 168 13.49 7.59 1.28
CA ARG A 168 14.07 6.27 1.57
C ARG A 168 13.02 5.17 1.71
N LEU A 169 11.84 5.46 2.25
CA LEU A 169 10.77 4.48 2.35
C LEU A 169 10.15 4.15 0.98
N ASN A 170 9.94 5.15 0.13
CA ASN A 170 9.42 4.98 -1.21
C ASN A 170 10.40 4.17 -2.08
N GLU A 171 11.69 4.46 -2.02
CA GLU A 171 12.75 3.68 -2.70
C GLU A 171 12.77 2.23 -2.21
N LEU A 172 12.64 2.01 -0.90
CA LEU A 172 12.58 0.67 -0.32
C LEU A 172 11.39 -0.13 -0.86
N ILE A 173 10.20 0.47 -0.91
CA ILE A 173 8.98 -0.16 -1.44
C ILE A 173 9.15 -0.48 -2.93
N HIS A 174 9.68 0.48 -3.70
CA HIS A 174 9.94 0.28 -5.13
C HIS A 174 10.96 -0.85 -5.37
N ARG A 175 12.04 -0.89 -4.60
CA ARG A 175 13.03 -1.98 -4.67
C ARG A 175 12.39 -3.35 -4.40
N PHE A 176 11.54 -3.49 -3.38
CA PHE A 176 10.84 -4.75 -3.14
C PHE A 176 9.90 -5.14 -4.27
N GLN A 177 9.22 -4.18 -4.88
CA GLN A 177 8.38 -4.42 -6.05
C GLN A 177 9.23 -4.96 -7.21
N GLN A 178 10.36 -4.33 -7.52
CA GLN A 178 11.20 -4.72 -8.66
C GLN A 178 11.97 -6.04 -8.40
N GLU A 179 12.63 -6.18 -7.25
CA GLU A 179 13.52 -7.31 -6.98
C GLU A 179 12.77 -8.58 -6.58
N ARG A 180 11.63 -8.46 -5.92
CA ARG A 180 10.84 -9.61 -5.42
C ARG A 180 9.56 -9.87 -6.21
N GLY A 181 9.27 -9.08 -7.24
CA GLY A 181 8.03 -9.18 -8.01
C GLY A 181 6.77 -8.92 -7.17
N LEU A 182 6.89 -8.15 -6.07
CA LEU A 182 5.75 -7.83 -5.22
C LEU A 182 4.74 -6.97 -5.97
N THR A 183 3.47 -7.31 -5.84
CA THR A 183 2.40 -6.38 -6.20
C THR A 183 2.19 -5.42 -5.06
N VAL A 184 2.21 -4.12 -5.33
CA VAL A 184 2.10 -3.07 -4.31
C VAL A 184 0.81 -2.29 -4.48
N PHE A 185 0.07 -2.10 -3.39
CA PHE A 185 -1.06 -1.16 -3.29
C PHE A 185 -0.64 -0.05 -2.34
N LEU A 186 -0.55 1.17 -2.82
CA LEU A 186 -0.07 2.31 -2.06
C LEU A 186 -1.12 3.42 -2.01
N ILE A 187 -1.63 3.74 -0.83
CA ILE A 187 -2.31 5.01 -0.63
C ILE A 187 -1.25 6.08 -0.40
N SER A 188 -1.24 7.09 -1.25
CA SER A 188 -0.31 8.22 -1.15
C SER A 188 -1.00 9.54 -1.48
N HIS A 189 -0.55 10.60 -0.82
CA HIS A 189 -0.90 12.00 -1.15
C HIS A 189 0.18 12.66 -2.02
N ASP A 190 1.34 12.05 -2.16
CA ASP A 190 2.42 12.53 -3.00
C ASP A 190 2.23 12.06 -4.44
N LEU A 191 1.67 12.96 -5.27
CA LEU A 191 1.42 12.67 -6.67
C LEU A 191 2.71 12.54 -7.49
N SER A 192 3.82 13.13 -7.05
CA SER A 192 5.12 13.03 -7.72
C SER A 192 5.67 11.60 -7.58
N VAL A 193 5.58 11.02 -6.39
CA VAL A 193 5.92 9.61 -6.12
C VAL A 193 5.02 8.67 -6.91
N VAL A 194 3.71 8.94 -6.89
CA VAL A 194 2.73 8.14 -7.65
C VAL A 194 3.05 8.16 -9.14
N TYR A 195 3.31 9.33 -9.71
CA TYR A 195 3.62 9.46 -11.14
C TYR A 195 4.89 8.73 -11.53
N ARG A 196 5.90 8.72 -10.65
CA ARG A 196 7.22 8.10 -10.89
C ARG A 196 7.19 6.58 -10.78
N HIS A 197 6.48 6.02 -9.80
CA HIS A 197 6.62 4.62 -9.43
C HIS A 197 5.37 3.76 -9.67
N ALA A 198 4.19 4.35 -9.80
CA ALA A 198 2.98 3.57 -10.03
C ALA A 198 2.86 3.10 -11.48
N THR A 199 2.42 1.86 -11.67
CA THR A 199 2.05 1.31 -12.99
C THR A 199 0.59 1.56 -13.32
N ALA A 200 -0.25 1.72 -12.28
CA ALA A 200 -1.65 2.06 -12.38
C ALA A 200 -2.07 2.99 -11.24
N VAL A 201 -3.09 3.79 -11.47
CA VAL A 201 -3.71 4.68 -10.48
C VAL A 201 -5.20 4.41 -10.40
N LEU A 202 -5.69 4.25 -9.18
CA LEU A 202 -7.10 4.32 -8.85
C LEU A 202 -7.36 5.65 -8.14
N CYS A 203 -8.01 6.57 -8.84
CA CYS A 203 -8.39 7.87 -8.30
C CYS A 203 -9.83 7.80 -7.77
N LEU A 204 -10.00 8.02 -6.46
CA LEU A 204 -11.29 7.99 -5.78
C LEU A 204 -11.77 9.41 -5.49
N ALA A 205 -12.95 9.77 -5.99
CA ALA A 205 -13.73 10.93 -5.58
C ALA A 205 -15.09 10.46 -5.06
N ARG A 206 -15.81 11.30 -4.30
CA ARG A 206 -17.01 10.91 -3.53
C ARG A 206 -17.98 9.95 -4.25
N GLU A 207 -18.28 10.21 -5.54
CA GLU A 207 -19.24 9.41 -6.32
C GLU A 207 -18.64 8.88 -7.63
N ARG A 208 -17.38 9.19 -7.89
CA ARG A 208 -16.69 8.86 -9.14
C ARG A 208 -15.36 8.20 -8.84
N HIS A 209 -14.94 7.35 -9.73
CA HIS A 209 -13.61 6.77 -9.71
C HIS A 209 -13.06 6.65 -11.11
N TRP A 210 -11.74 6.70 -11.22
CA TRP A 210 -11.01 6.49 -12.46
C TRP A 210 -9.87 5.52 -12.21
N PHE A 211 -9.68 4.61 -13.15
CA PHE A 211 -8.61 3.63 -13.08
C PHE A 211 -7.86 3.58 -14.41
N GLY A 212 -6.53 3.56 -14.37
CA GLY A 212 -5.68 3.49 -15.55
C GLY A 212 -4.23 3.90 -15.29
N PRO A 213 -3.41 4.06 -16.34
CA PRO A 213 -2.04 4.52 -16.21
C PRO A 213 -1.94 5.92 -15.57
N PRO A 214 -0.86 6.22 -14.81
CA PRO A 214 -0.69 7.53 -14.16
C PRO A 214 -0.85 8.71 -15.11
N LYS A 215 -0.28 8.66 -16.31
CA LYS A 215 -0.33 9.74 -17.31
C LYS A 215 -1.75 10.06 -17.77
N GLU A 216 -2.64 9.09 -17.78
CA GLU A 216 -4.04 9.26 -18.19
C GLU A 216 -4.94 9.69 -17.03
N ILE A 217 -4.59 9.29 -15.80
CA ILE A 217 -5.43 9.56 -14.63
C ILE A 217 -5.05 10.86 -13.94
N LEU A 218 -3.76 11.17 -13.81
CA LEU A 218 -3.26 12.35 -13.10
C LEU A 218 -3.17 13.59 -14.02
N THR A 219 -4.24 13.87 -14.75
CA THR A 219 -4.31 15.08 -15.59
C THR A 219 -4.76 16.28 -14.75
N PRO A 220 -4.34 17.53 -15.10
CA PRO A 220 -4.73 18.73 -14.37
C PRO A 220 -6.23 18.91 -14.22
N ASP A 221 -7.01 18.58 -15.27
CA ASP A 221 -8.47 18.71 -15.25
C ASP A 221 -9.10 17.70 -14.28
N ARG A 222 -8.67 16.42 -14.31
CA ARG A 222 -9.15 15.42 -13.34
C ARG A 222 -8.77 15.75 -11.93
N LEU A 223 -7.54 16.20 -11.70
CA LEU A 223 -7.10 16.58 -10.36
C LEU A 223 -7.92 17.76 -9.82
N ARG A 224 -8.27 18.73 -10.69
CA ARG A 224 -9.19 19.81 -10.32
C ARG A 224 -10.58 19.27 -9.96
N ASP A 225 -11.12 18.34 -10.72
CA ASP A 225 -12.42 17.72 -10.44
C ASP A 225 -12.43 16.93 -9.13
N VAL A 226 -11.34 16.25 -8.85
CA VAL A 226 -11.19 15.38 -7.66
C VAL A 226 -10.96 16.19 -6.38
N TYR A 227 -10.09 17.20 -6.45
CA TYR A 227 -9.63 17.94 -5.26
C TYR A 227 -10.30 19.32 -5.12
N GLY A 228 -11.05 19.77 -6.12
CA GLY A 228 -11.76 21.06 -6.10
C GLY A 228 -10.86 22.28 -6.29
N ALA A 229 -9.56 22.08 -6.52
CA ALA A 229 -8.57 23.13 -6.75
C ALA A 229 -7.50 22.65 -7.75
N PRO A 230 -6.86 23.57 -8.49
CA PRO A 230 -5.71 23.21 -9.31
C PRO A 230 -4.59 22.65 -8.43
N ILE A 231 -4.13 21.44 -8.73
CA ILE A 231 -2.96 20.85 -8.08
C ILE A 231 -1.84 20.81 -9.11
N ALA A 232 -0.75 21.53 -8.80
CA ALA A 232 0.49 21.39 -9.53
C ALA A 232 1.40 20.42 -8.77
N PHE A 233 1.93 19.43 -9.45
CA PHE A 233 3.01 18.58 -8.95
C PHE A 233 4.14 18.58 -9.96
N HIS A 234 5.36 18.59 -9.45
CA HIS A 234 6.54 18.60 -10.31
C HIS A 234 6.85 17.16 -10.75
N VAL A 235 6.79 16.94 -12.04
CA VAL A 235 7.29 15.71 -12.65
C VAL A 235 8.77 15.95 -12.97
N HIS A 236 9.67 15.42 -12.15
CA HIS A 236 11.04 15.28 -12.56
C HIS A 236 11.11 14.12 -13.54
N GLU A 237 11.21 14.40 -14.83
CA GLU A 237 11.58 13.37 -15.81
C GLU A 237 13.04 12.96 -15.52
N PRO A 238 13.35 11.65 -15.57
CA PRO A 238 14.70 11.13 -15.33
C PRO A 238 15.70 11.57 -16.37
#